data_19f85c344c1db469188fc960034c6340
#
_entry.id   19f85c344c1db469188fc960034c6340
#
_cell.length_a   1.000
_cell.length_b   1.000
_cell.length_c   1.000
_cell.angle_alpha   90.00
_cell.angle_beta   90.00
_cell.angle_gamma   90.00
#
_symmetry.space_group_name_H-M   'P 1'
#
loop_
_entity.id
_entity.type
_entity.pdbx_description
1 polymer ?
#
loop_
_entity_poly.entity_id
_entity_poly.type
_entity_poly.pdbx_seq_one_letter_code
_entity_poly.pdbx_strand_id
1 'polypeptide(L)'
;MSKIITSVLFLCSSLLLTSCANQQIKDIIDISDSPHKEAGLYIQPELGHGHMQSPINIRSFKERASNGHQITLNYKDEIKAVENLGHTVQLDFKAGSTVSYEGIKYDFKQMHFHTPSEHLVDGMTFPMEMHIVSTTPFKDKNTTPSYLVIGILFKEGKNNKFLDEFLNMIPKAEHTLAPVEVGAVKLGDLLDSKELNDVKNFYHYPGSLTTPPYTQTVQWFVFKYIMEASPEQIEAINAIEGNNARHIQGIFARSVD
;
A
#
# COMPACT_ATOMS: atom_id res chain seq x y z
N MET A 1 -10.08 -56.87 -40.48
CA MET A 1 -11.21 -55.92 -40.53
C MET A 1 -11.36 -55.31 -39.15
N SER A 2 -10.81 -54.11 -39.01
CA SER A 2 -11.56 -52.86 -38.77
C SER A 2 -12.28 -52.81 -37.41
N LYS A 3 -11.99 -51.98 -36.46
CA LYS A 3 -11.92 -50.51 -36.24
C LYS A 3 -11.34 -50.30 -34.87
N ILE A 4 -10.33 -49.65 -34.54
CA ILE A 4 -9.84 -48.24 -34.57
C ILE A 4 -10.85 -47.20 -34.07
N ILE A 5 -10.33 -46.40 -33.13
CA ILE A 5 -10.68 -45.02 -32.78
C ILE A 5 -11.87 -44.91 -31.82
N THR A 6 -11.77 -44.32 -30.65
CA THR A 6 -11.54 -42.95 -30.25
C THR A 6 -11.75 -42.81 -28.75
N SER A 7 -10.87 -42.30 -27.99
CA SER A 7 -11.18 -41.47 -26.82
C SER A 7 -9.86 -40.91 -26.22
N VAL A 8 -9.33 -39.89 -26.86
CA VAL A 8 -8.47 -38.93 -26.23
C VAL A 8 -9.16 -37.58 -26.44
N LEU A 9 -9.72 -37.03 -25.41
CA LEU A 9 -10.01 -35.61 -25.21
C LEU A 9 -10.98 -35.49 -24.03
N PHE A 10 -10.46 -35.33 -22.83
CA PHE A 10 -11.08 -34.56 -21.74
C PHE A 10 -10.14 -34.57 -20.54
N LEU A 11 -9.01 -33.87 -20.66
CA LEU A 11 -8.19 -33.48 -19.50
C LEU A 11 -7.33 -32.28 -19.87
N CYS A 12 -7.96 -31.13 -20.12
CA CYS A 12 -7.21 -29.88 -20.28
C CYS A 12 -8.00 -28.60 -19.96
N SER A 13 -9.07 -28.70 -19.15
CA SER A 13 -9.88 -27.50 -18.83
C SER A 13 -9.86 -27.04 -17.38
N SER A 14 -9.22 -27.77 -16.47
CA SER A 14 -9.20 -27.41 -15.04
C SER A 14 -7.93 -26.65 -14.58
N LEU A 15 -6.87 -26.62 -15.38
CA LEU A 15 -5.62 -25.91 -15.04
C LEU A 15 -5.58 -24.44 -15.49
N LEU A 16 -6.42 -24.04 -16.44
CA LEU A 16 -6.44 -22.66 -16.94
C LEU A 16 -7.27 -21.71 -16.06
N LEU A 17 -8.22 -22.23 -15.29
CA LEU A 17 -9.08 -21.38 -14.44
C LEU A 17 -8.43 -20.95 -13.12
N THR A 18 -7.47 -21.71 -12.60
CA THR A 18 -6.73 -21.35 -11.39
C THR A 18 -5.63 -20.32 -11.67
N SER A 19 -5.08 -20.31 -12.89
CA SER A 19 -4.08 -19.32 -13.31
C SER A 19 -4.68 -17.92 -13.45
N CYS A 20 -5.87 -17.79 -14.07
CA CYS A 20 -6.52 -16.49 -14.23
C CYS A 20 -7.00 -15.88 -12.90
N ALA A 21 -7.43 -16.70 -11.95
CA ALA A 21 -7.88 -16.18 -10.65
C ALA A 21 -6.73 -15.66 -9.79
N ASN A 22 -5.56 -16.33 -9.85
CA ASN A 22 -4.35 -15.86 -9.18
C ASN A 22 -3.76 -14.62 -9.87
N GLN A 23 -3.88 -14.52 -11.18
CA GLN A 23 -3.45 -13.36 -11.94
C GLN A 23 -4.31 -12.13 -11.60
N GLN A 24 -5.65 -12.26 -11.57
CA GLN A 24 -6.54 -11.16 -11.18
C GLN A 24 -6.36 -10.68 -9.73
N ILE A 25 -5.96 -11.57 -8.81
CA ILE A 25 -5.66 -11.18 -7.43
C ILE A 25 -4.31 -10.46 -7.36
N LYS A 26 -3.32 -10.86 -8.17
CA LYS A 26 -2.07 -10.12 -8.35
C LYS A 26 -2.35 -8.73 -8.94
N ASP A 27 -3.15 -8.66 -9.99
CA ASP A 27 -3.46 -7.42 -10.70
C ASP A 27 -4.24 -6.39 -9.84
N ILE A 28 -4.90 -6.83 -8.76
CA ILE A 28 -5.62 -5.94 -7.82
C ILE A 28 -4.68 -5.43 -6.70
N ILE A 29 -3.60 -6.15 -6.41
CA ILE A 29 -2.67 -5.84 -5.31
C ILE A 29 -1.28 -5.52 -5.86
N ASP A 30 -1.00 -5.89 -7.09
CA ASP A 30 0.28 -5.68 -7.75
C ASP A 30 0.32 -4.26 -8.34
N ILE A 31 1.16 -3.44 -7.75
CA ILE A 31 1.46 -2.09 -8.22
C ILE A 31 2.41 -2.15 -9.43
N SER A 32 2.70 -3.36 -9.95
CA SER A 32 3.73 -3.63 -10.96
C SER A 32 3.58 -2.87 -12.28
N ASP A 33 2.37 -2.43 -12.63
CA ASP A 33 2.09 -1.68 -13.86
C ASP A 33 1.84 -0.18 -13.61
N SER A 34 2.43 0.39 -12.55
CA SER A 34 2.29 1.83 -12.34
C SER A 34 3.04 2.60 -13.43
N PRO A 35 2.34 3.43 -14.22
CA PRO A 35 2.96 4.27 -15.24
C PRO A 35 3.79 5.43 -14.68
N HIS A 36 4.00 5.47 -13.36
CA HIS A 36 4.60 6.61 -12.68
C HIS A 36 6.13 6.68 -12.76
N LYS A 37 6.80 5.68 -13.35
CA LYS A 37 8.26 5.68 -13.52
C LYS A 37 8.81 6.83 -14.37
N GLU A 38 7.94 7.58 -15.09
CA GLU A 38 8.32 8.72 -15.93
C GLU A 38 7.95 10.08 -15.32
N ALA A 39 7.84 10.19 -14.02
CA ALA A 39 7.42 11.42 -13.37
C ALA A 39 8.52 12.50 -13.38
N GLY A 40 8.85 12.97 -14.54
CA GLY A 40 9.66 14.19 -14.70
C GLY A 40 8.88 15.43 -15.06
N LEU A 41 7.60 15.35 -15.39
CA LEU A 41 6.85 16.47 -15.97
C LEU A 41 5.38 16.47 -15.55
N TYR A 42 4.93 17.65 -15.27
CA TYR A 42 3.57 18.07 -14.98
C TYR A 42 2.52 17.19 -15.67
N ILE A 43 2.01 16.21 -14.96
CA ILE A 43 0.89 15.40 -15.44
C ILE A 43 -0.37 16.12 -15.03
N GLN A 44 -1.22 16.45 -16.00
CA GLN A 44 -2.53 17.00 -15.70
C GLN A 44 -3.33 16.01 -14.86
N PRO A 45 -4.19 16.48 -13.94
CA PRO A 45 -5.06 15.59 -13.17
C PRO A 45 -5.77 14.64 -14.12
N GLU A 46 -5.71 13.35 -13.83
CA GLU A 46 -6.42 12.35 -14.62
C GLU A 46 -7.92 12.61 -14.52
N LEU A 47 -8.49 13.06 -15.62
CA LEU A 47 -9.93 13.30 -15.72
C LEU A 47 -10.66 11.97 -15.91
N GLY A 48 -11.70 11.74 -15.11
CA GLY A 48 -12.61 10.61 -15.34
C GLY A 48 -12.65 9.55 -14.24
N HIS A 49 -11.80 9.62 -13.23
CA HIS A 49 -11.79 8.63 -12.12
C HIS A 49 -12.70 9.00 -10.95
N GLY A 50 -13.51 10.07 -11.07
CA GLY A 50 -14.42 10.53 -10.03
C GLY A 50 -13.78 11.52 -9.04
N HIS A 51 -14.54 11.92 -8.01
CA HIS A 51 -14.16 13.02 -7.13
C HIS A 51 -13.55 12.59 -5.80
N MET A 52 -13.52 11.28 -5.51
CA MET A 52 -12.92 10.76 -4.27
C MET A 52 -11.54 10.15 -4.53
N GLN A 53 -10.68 10.90 -5.22
CA GLN A 53 -9.35 10.44 -5.58
C GLN A 53 -8.31 10.76 -4.50
N SER A 54 -7.27 9.94 -4.43
CA SER A 54 -6.08 10.08 -3.58
C SER A 54 -4.81 10.09 -4.45
N PRO A 55 -3.69 10.66 -3.96
CA PRO A 55 -3.51 11.34 -2.66
C PRO A 55 -4.10 12.76 -2.65
N ILE A 56 -4.08 13.43 -1.48
CA ILE A 56 -4.55 14.82 -1.33
C ILE A 56 -3.51 15.68 -0.59
N ASN A 57 -3.68 17.00 -0.70
CA ASN A 57 -3.00 17.93 0.19
C ASN A 57 -3.87 18.11 1.45
N ILE A 58 -3.44 17.50 2.54
CA ILE A 58 -4.08 17.60 3.86
C ILE A 58 -3.87 19.02 4.40
N ARG A 59 -4.94 19.66 4.85
CA ARG A 59 -4.93 21.00 5.44
C ARG A 59 -5.15 20.89 6.94
N SER A 60 -4.07 20.79 7.73
CA SER A 60 -4.11 20.54 9.16
C SER A 60 -4.97 21.56 9.92
N PHE A 61 -4.95 22.82 9.50
CA PHE A 61 -5.75 23.90 10.10
C PHE A 61 -7.25 23.87 9.72
N LYS A 62 -7.64 23.05 8.76
CA LYS A 62 -9.05 22.83 8.36
C LYS A 62 -9.59 21.49 8.83
N GLU A 63 -8.79 20.76 9.57
CA GLU A 63 -9.20 19.52 10.19
C GLU A 63 -10.45 19.78 11.06
N ARG A 64 -11.47 18.95 10.87
CA ARG A 64 -12.57 18.91 11.81
C ARG A 64 -12.10 18.17 13.04
N ALA A 65 -12.55 18.60 14.22
CA ALA A 65 -12.29 17.85 15.44
C ALA A 65 -12.68 16.39 15.20
N SER A 66 -11.73 15.49 15.41
CA SER A 66 -11.92 14.06 15.19
C SER A 66 -13.23 13.61 15.84
N ASN A 67 -14.18 13.16 15.03
CA ASN A 67 -15.48 12.66 15.50
C ASN A 67 -15.37 11.29 16.17
N GLY A 68 -14.21 10.95 16.72
CA GLY A 68 -13.99 9.70 17.43
C GLY A 68 -13.70 8.52 16.52
N HIS A 69 -13.26 8.75 15.28
CA HIS A 69 -12.73 7.67 14.43
C HIS A 69 -11.59 6.97 15.16
N GLN A 70 -11.75 5.69 15.40
CA GLN A 70 -10.75 4.86 16.06
C GLN A 70 -10.46 3.63 15.20
N ILE A 71 -9.19 3.36 14.98
CA ILE A 71 -8.76 2.08 14.42
C ILE A 71 -8.18 1.22 15.54
N THR A 72 -8.37 -0.08 15.43
CA THR A 72 -7.75 -1.07 16.32
C THR A 72 -6.81 -1.92 15.51
N LEU A 73 -5.53 -1.87 15.82
CA LEU A 73 -4.50 -2.69 15.20
C LEU A 73 -4.33 -3.99 15.97
N ASN A 74 -4.31 -5.09 15.26
CA ASN A 74 -3.94 -6.41 15.78
C ASN A 74 -2.98 -7.03 14.77
N TYR A 75 -1.69 -6.83 14.99
CA TYR A 75 -0.65 -7.26 14.07
C TYR A 75 0.30 -8.27 14.72
N LYS A 76 0.98 -8.98 13.85
CA LYS A 76 2.02 -9.94 14.16
C LYS A 76 3.24 -9.61 13.30
N ASP A 77 4.42 -9.96 13.80
CA ASP A 77 5.67 -9.81 13.04
C ASP A 77 5.79 -10.92 11.98
N GLU A 78 4.92 -10.88 10.98
CA GLU A 78 4.79 -11.93 9.98
C GLU A 78 4.85 -11.35 8.56
N ILE A 79 5.95 -10.68 8.24
CA ILE A 79 6.33 -10.39 6.86
C ILE A 79 6.82 -11.69 6.22
N LYS A 80 6.36 -12.02 5.03
CA LYS A 80 6.72 -13.26 4.32
C LYS A 80 7.74 -13.06 3.22
N ALA A 81 7.78 -11.86 2.63
CA ALA A 81 8.68 -11.53 1.52
C ALA A 81 8.95 -10.04 1.44
N VAL A 82 10.11 -9.69 0.88
CA VAL A 82 10.44 -8.36 0.36
C VAL A 82 10.56 -8.47 -1.15
N GLU A 83 9.89 -7.60 -1.87
CA GLU A 83 9.87 -7.57 -3.33
C GLU A 83 10.48 -6.27 -3.85
N ASN A 84 11.29 -6.41 -4.91
CA ASN A 84 11.68 -5.30 -5.77
C ASN A 84 10.79 -5.32 -7.00
N LEU A 85 9.83 -4.41 -7.07
CA LEU A 85 8.92 -4.29 -8.22
C LEU A 85 9.44 -3.32 -9.29
N GLY A 86 10.65 -2.78 -9.10
CA GLY A 86 11.31 -1.84 -10.01
C GLY A 86 10.80 -0.41 -9.90
N HIS A 87 9.57 -0.21 -9.49
CA HIS A 87 8.93 1.10 -9.29
C HIS A 87 8.47 1.30 -7.84
N THR A 88 8.56 0.28 -7.01
CA THR A 88 8.36 0.35 -5.56
C THR A 88 9.01 -0.86 -4.87
N VAL A 89 9.35 -0.70 -3.61
CA VAL A 89 9.73 -1.78 -2.71
C VAL A 89 8.48 -2.20 -1.94
N GLN A 90 8.14 -3.49 -1.97
CA GLN A 90 6.97 -4.03 -1.31
C GLN A 90 7.34 -5.10 -0.29
N LEU A 91 6.67 -5.09 0.86
CA LEU A 91 6.74 -6.15 1.85
C LEU A 91 5.37 -6.81 1.97
N ASP A 92 5.33 -8.12 1.79
CA ASP A 92 4.11 -8.91 1.84
C ASP A 92 3.84 -9.45 3.23
N PHE A 93 2.59 -9.38 3.70
CA PHE A 93 2.17 -9.97 4.95
C PHE A 93 1.74 -11.43 4.79
N LYS A 94 2.01 -12.25 5.82
CA LYS A 94 1.25 -13.46 6.07
C LYS A 94 -0.15 -13.11 6.59
N ALA A 95 -1.06 -14.05 6.44
CA ALA A 95 -2.39 -13.89 7.03
C ALA A 95 -2.33 -13.85 8.56
N GLY A 96 -3.12 -12.96 9.17
CA GLY A 96 -3.25 -12.88 10.64
C GLY A 96 -3.23 -11.47 11.20
N SER A 97 -2.48 -10.56 10.59
CA SER A 97 -2.49 -9.14 10.95
C SER A 97 -3.72 -8.44 10.40
N THR A 98 -4.34 -7.60 11.20
CA THR A 98 -5.59 -6.93 10.86
C THR A 98 -5.69 -5.53 11.44
N VAL A 99 -6.48 -4.69 10.80
CA VAL A 99 -6.97 -3.44 11.35
C VAL A 99 -8.50 -3.45 11.35
N SER A 100 -9.11 -2.90 12.39
CA SER A 100 -10.57 -2.77 12.47
C SER A 100 -10.95 -1.30 12.55
N TYR A 101 -11.99 -0.93 11.78
CA TYR A 101 -12.57 0.40 11.75
C TYR A 101 -14.09 0.30 11.64
N GLU A 102 -14.85 0.99 12.50
CA GLU A 102 -16.32 0.96 12.54
C GLU A 102 -16.92 -0.46 12.56
N GLY A 103 -16.27 -1.39 13.28
CA GLY A 103 -16.69 -2.79 13.37
C GLY A 103 -16.36 -3.64 12.13
N ILE A 104 -15.79 -3.05 11.10
CA ILE A 104 -15.33 -3.76 9.92
C ILE A 104 -13.87 -4.15 10.12
N LYS A 105 -13.54 -5.42 9.81
CA LYS A 105 -12.20 -5.96 9.89
C LYS A 105 -11.56 -6.01 8.50
N TYR A 106 -10.32 -5.53 8.41
CA TYR A 106 -9.50 -5.54 7.22
C TYR A 106 -8.23 -6.35 7.50
N ASP A 107 -7.90 -7.27 6.60
CA ASP A 107 -6.68 -8.07 6.67
C ASP A 107 -5.53 -7.32 6.02
N PHE A 108 -4.36 -7.27 6.66
CA PHE A 108 -3.15 -6.72 6.06
C PHE A 108 -2.74 -7.56 4.86
N LYS A 109 -2.39 -6.90 3.77
CA LYS A 109 -1.95 -7.55 2.52
C LYS A 109 -0.49 -7.29 2.24
N GLN A 110 -0.12 -6.03 2.13
CA GLN A 110 1.24 -5.59 1.81
C GLN A 110 1.50 -4.19 2.38
N MET A 111 2.76 -3.81 2.44
CA MET A 111 3.19 -2.42 2.59
C MET A 111 4.18 -2.08 1.48
N HIS A 112 4.19 -0.82 1.07
CA HIS A 112 5.07 -0.33 0.02
C HIS A 112 5.42 1.14 0.25
N PHE A 113 6.37 1.63 -0.55
CA PHE A 113 6.94 2.95 -0.35
C PHE A 113 6.74 3.84 -1.57
N HIS A 114 6.76 5.13 -1.28
CA HIS A 114 6.77 6.21 -2.27
C HIS A 114 7.86 7.21 -1.92
N THR A 115 8.64 7.59 -2.92
CA THR A 115 9.64 8.66 -2.86
C THR A 115 9.44 9.61 -4.04
N PRO A 116 9.11 10.90 -3.78
CA PRO A 116 8.73 11.50 -2.51
C PRO A 116 7.35 11.04 -2.01
N SER A 117 6.86 11.64 -0.91
CA SER A 117 5.52 11.35 -0.40
C SER A 117 4.43 11.67 -1.42
N GLU A 118 3.37 10.87 -1.42
CA GLU A 118 2.16 11.11 -2.21
C GLU A 118 1.27 12.15 -1.56
N HIS A 119 1.03 12.04 -0.23
CA HIS A 119 0.29 13.07 0.50
C HIS A 119 1.18 14.27 0.78
N LEU A 120 0.54 15.45 0.75
CA LEU A 120 1.13 16.67 1.27
C LEU A 120 0.41 17.03 2.58
N VAL A 121 1.13 17.66 3.50
CA VAL A 121 0.55 18.30 4.69
C VAL A 121 0.84 19.79 4.62
N ASP A 122 -0.20 20.60 4.56
CA ASP A 122 -0.14 22.07 4.40
C ASP A 122 0.74 22.52 3.22
N GLY A 123 0.73 21.73 2.14
CA GLY A 123 1.50 21.99 0.93
C GLY A 123 2.96 21.50 0.99
N MET A 124 3.37 20.90 2.09
CA MET A 124 4.73 20.34 2.23
C MET A 124 4.76 18.90 1.72
N THR A 125 5.77 18.59 0.92
CA THR A 125 6.15 17.24 0.51
C THR A 125 7.18 16.69 1.48
N PHE A 126 7.13 15.39 1.74
CA PHE A 126 8.12 14.67 2.56
C PHE A 126 8.99 13.78 1.67
N PRO A 127 10.22 13.46 2.12
CA PRO A 127 11.13 12.63 1.32
C PRO A 127 10.59 11.24 0.99
N MET A 128 9.75 10.67 1.87
CA MET A 128 9.23 9.31 1.69
C MET A 128 7.88 9.17 2.40
N GLU A 129 7.03 8.32 1.85
CA GLU A 129 5.78 7.86 2.47
C GLU A 129 5.67 6.34 2.34
N MET A 130 5.13 5.69 3.37
CA MET A 130 4.85 4.25 3.36
C MET A 130 3.35 4.02 3.51
N HIS A 131 2.83 3.07 2.76
CA HIS A 131 1.43 2.64 2.84
C HIS A 131 1.33 1.21 3.35
N ILE A 132 0.52 0.98 4.39
CA ILE A 132 0.09 -0.36 4.80
C ILE A 132 -1.31 -0.58 4.23
N VAL A 133 -1.42 -1.46 3.25
CA VAL A 133 -2.66 -1.75 2.56
C VAL A 133 -3.37 -2.94 3.19
N SER A 134 -4.64 -2.73 3.55
CA SER A 134 -5.50 -3.76 4.12
C SER A 134 -6.82 -3.84 3.37
N THR A 135 -7.41 -5.03 3.30
CA THR A 135 -8.67 -5.26 2.59
C THR A 135 -9.66 -6.05 3.42
N THR A 136 -10.95 -5.81 3.19
CA THR A 136 -11.97 -6.76 3.66
C THR A 136 -11.77 -8.12 2.97
N PRO A 137 -12.16 -9.23 3.62
CA PRO A 137 -12.17 -10.53 2.96
C PRO A 137 -13.03 -10.51 1.69
N PHE A 138 -12.52 -11.11 0.62
CA PHE A 138 -13.29 -11.26 -0.61
C PHE A 138 -14.48 -12.18 -0.37
N LYS A 139 -15.70 -11.69 -0.57
CA LYS A 139 -16.93 -12.49 -0.45
C LYS A 139 -17.19 -13.35 -1.68
N ASP A 140 -16.92 -12.77 -2.85
CA ASP A 140 -17.01 -13.44 -4.15
C ASP A 140 -16.13 -12.70 -5.18
N LYS A 141 -15.95 -13.29 -6.37
CA LYS A 141 -15.10 -12.76 -7.44
C LYS A 141 -15.60 -11.44 -8.07
N ASN A 142 -16.86 -11.10 -7.83
CA ASN A 142 -17.50 -9.92 -8.45
C ASN A 142 -17.62 -8.75 -7.45
N THR A 143 -17.24 -8.96 -6.21
CA THR A 143 -17.32 -7.93 -5.16
C THR A 143 -16.00 -7.19 -5.08
N THR A 144 -16.02 -5.89 -5.37
CA THR A 144 -14.86 -5.02 -5.10
C THR A 144 -14.65 -4.95 -3.59
N PRO A 145 -13.46 -5.27 -3.08
CA PRO A 145 -13.17 -5.17 -1.66
C PRO A 145 -13.17 -3.69 -1.23
N SER A 146 -13.49 -3.47 0.04
CA SER A 146 -13.19 -2.21 0.69
C SER A 146 -11.75 -2.25 1.18
N TYR A 147 -11.05 -1.13 1.05
CA TYR A 147 -9.66 -0.96 1.49
C TYR A 147 -9.60 -0.07 2.72
N LEU A 148 -8.64 -0.33 3.57
CA LEU A 148 -8.15 0.60 4.56
C LEU A 148 -6.64 0.71 4.37
N VAL A 149 -6.16 1.94 4.18
CA VAL A 149 -4.73 2.21 3.99
C VAL A 149 -4.25 3.14 5.09
N ILE A 150 -3.15 2.74 5.73
CA ILE A 150 -2.44 3.56 6.69
C ILE A 150 -1.25 4.19 5.98
N GLY A 151 -1.21 5.53 5.95
CA GLY A 151 -0.09 6.30 5.41
C GLY A 151 0.83 6.77 6.54
N ILE A 152 2.13 6.59 6.38
CA ILE A 152 3.16 7.02 7.33
C ILE A 152 4.18 7.86 6.57
N LEU A 153 4.29 9.13 6.95
CA LEU A 153 5.22 10.08 6.36
C LEU A 153 6.58 10.01 7.06
N PHE A 154 7.64 10.17 6.28
CA PHE A 154 9.01 10.19 6.79
C PHE A 154 9.69 11.50 6.43
N LYS A 155 10.47 12.04 7.36
CA LYS A 155 11.41 13.12 7.15
C LYS A 155 12.84 12.62 7.33
N GLU A 156 13.81 13.36 6.80
CA GLU A 156 15.22 13.11 7.12
C GLU A 156 15.48 13.31 8.60
N GLY A 157 16.27 12.41 9.17
CA GLY A 157 16.61 12.45 10.59
C GLY A 157 17.45 11.25 11.02
N LYS A 158 17.07 10.66 12.13
CA LYS A 158 17.77 9.50 12.69
C LYS A 158 17.48 8.25 11.89
N ASN A 159 18.44 7.32 11.98
CA ASN A 159 18.27 5.99 11.44
C ASN A 159 17.00 5.30 11.99
N ASN A 160 16.21 4.71 11.10
CA ASN A 160 14.99 4.01 11.43
C ASN A 160 15.26 2.51 11.54
N LYS A 161 15.01 1.96 12.73
CA LYS A 161 15.30 0.56 13.01
C LYS A 161 14.51 -0.41 12.12
N PHE A 162 13.23 -0.11 11.88
CA PHE A 162 12.38 -0.94 11.04
C PHE A 162 12.90 -1.03 9.61
N LEU A 163 13.34 0.09 9.03
CA LEU A 163 13.91 0.10 7.68
C LEU A 163 15.18 -0.76 7.60
N ASP A 164 16.05 -0.72 8.61
CA ASP A 164 17.28 -1.52 8.64
C ASP A 164 17.01 -3.02 8.59
N GLU A 165 15.86 -3.47 9.09
CA GLU A 165 15.54 -4.89 9.17
C GLU A 165 15.36 -5.54 7.79
N PHE A 166 15.00 -4.75 6.75
CA PHE A 166 14.73 -5.32 5.44
C PHE A 166 15.53 -4.71 4.28
N LEU A 167 16.10 -3.51 4.43
CA LEU A 167 16.79 -2.84 3.33
C LEU A 167 17.85 -3.73 2.65
N ASN A 168 18.61 -4.49 3.44
CA ASN A 168 19.62 -5.42 2.93
C ASN A 168 19.02 -6.70 2.33
N MET A 169 17.74 -6.95 2.49
CA MET A 169 17.03 -8.11 1.94
C MET A 169 16.40 -7.81 0.58
N ILE A 170 16.34 -6.55 0.16
CA ILE A 170 15.72 -6.16 -1.10
C ILE A 170 16.48 -6.80 -2.25
N PRO A 171 15.81 -7.58 -3.12
CA PRO A 171 16.46 -8.16 -4.30
C PRO A 171 17.01 -7.08 -5.24
N LYS A 172 18.19 -7.33 -5.82
CA LYS A 172 18.78 -6.39 -6.79
C LYS A 172 18.09 -6.40 -8.16
N ALA A 173 17.52 -7.54 -8.53
CA ALA A 173 16.80 -7.66 -9.79
C ALA A 173 15.35 -7.21 -9.62
N GLU A 174 14.89 -6.39 -10.57
CA GLU A 174 13.48 -5.99 -10.66
C GLU A 174 12.57 -7.21 -10.84
N HIS A 175 11.34 -7.10 -10.32
CA HIS A 175 10.29 -8.14 -10.38
C HIS A 175 10.70 -9.47 -9.72
N THR A 176 11.53 -9.38 -8.68
CA THR A 176 11.92 -10.54 -7.88
C THR A 176 11.62 -10.32 -6.40
N LEU A 177 11.39 -11.43 -5.72
CA LEU A 177 11.13 -11.45 -4.29
C LEU A 177 12.21 -12.22 -3.52
N ALA A 178 12.48 -11.80 -2.30
CA ALA A 178 13.26 -12.52 -1.31
C ALA A 178 12.33 -12.96 -0.16
N PRO A 179 12.32 -14.25 0.20
CA PRO A 179 11.56 -14.72 1.35
C PRO A 179 12.14 -14.15 2.64
N VAL A 180 11.27 -13.80 3.59
CA VAL A 180 11.66 -13.30 4.91
C VAL A 180 11.35 -14.37 5.95
N GLU A 181 12.31 -14.65 6.82
CA GLU A 181 12.08 -15.50 7.97
C GLU A 181 11.14 -14.82 8.98
N VAL A 182 10.30 -15.61 9.64
CA VAL A 182 9.35 -15.10 10.63
C VAL A 182 10.10 -14.38 11.75
N GLY A 183 9.71 -13.13 12.02
CA GLY A 183 10.31 -12.29 13.05
C GLY A 183 11.61 -11.61 12.66
N ALA A 184 12.09 -11.76 11.41
CA ALA A 184 13.25 -11.01 10.94
C ALA A 184 12.91 -9.54 10.66
N VAL A 185 11.68 -9.26 10.22
CA VAL A 185 11.14 -7.90 10.08
C VAL A 185 9.99 -7.74 11.07
N LYS A 186 10.13 -6.79 11.98
CA LYS A 186 9.22 -6.60 13.11
C LYS A 186 8.36 -5.37 12.93
N LEU A 187 7.11 -5.58 12.61
CA LEU A 187 6.15 -4.48 12.49
C LEU A 187 6.00 -3.68 13.81
N GLY A 188 6.27 -4.33 14.95
CA GLY A 188 6.32 -3.66 16.25
C GLY A 188 7.37 -2.56 16.34
N ASP A 189 8.54 -2.73 15.70
CA ASP A 189 9.58 -1.68 15.68
C ASP A 189 9.13 -0.43 14.90
N LEU A 190 8.09 -0.56 14.06
CA LEU A 190 7.45 0.56 13.40
C LEU A 190 6.25 1.10 14.21
N LEU A 191 5.33 0.21 14.62
CA LEU A 191 4.02 0.60 15.15
C LEU A 191 3.96 0.74 16.68
N ASP A 192 4.90 0.15 17.43
CA ASP A 192 4.94 0.24 18.89
C ASP A 192 5.66 1.51 19.41
N SER A 193 6.06 2.41 18.53
CA SER A 193 6.60 3.69 18.95
C SER A 193 5.54 4.45 19.76
N LYS A 194 5.95 5.14 20.82
CA LYS A 194 5.02 5.91 21.66
C LYS A 194 4.20 6.92 20.86
N GLU A 195 4.80 7.42 19.81
CA GLU A 195 4.25 8.43 18.91
C GLU A 195 3.11 7.87 18.06
N LEU A 196 3.20 6.60 17.64
CA LEU A 196 2.15 5.92 16.87
C LEU A 196 1.13 5.21 17.74
N ASN A 197 1.46 4.91 19.01
CA ASN A 197 0.53 4.28 19.95
C ASN A 197 -0.66 5.18 20.32
N ASP A 198 -0.58 6.48 20.07
CA ASP A 198 -1.76 7.31 20.11
C ASP A 198 -2.50 7.24 18.76
N VAL A 199 -3.19 6.12 18.56
CA VAL A 199 -4.03 5.83 17.38
C VAL A 199 -5.12 6.88 17.10
N LYS A 200 -5.21 7.93 17.90
CA LYS A 200 -6.06 9.10 17.67
C LYS A 200 -5.38 10.19 16.83
N ASN A 201 -4.08 10.09 16.61
CA ASN A 201 -3.30 11.09 15.90
C ASN A 201 -3.14 10.73 14.42
N PHE A 202 -4.24 10.68 13.70
CA PHE A 202 -4.24 10.53 12.24
C PHE A 202 -5.22 11.51 11.59
N TYR A 203 -4.98 11.78 10.31
CA TYR A 203 -5.96 12.39 9.41
C TYR A 203 -6.76 11.26 8.75
N HIS A 204 -8.09 11.35 8.80
CA HIS A 204 -8.95 10.37 8.15
C HIS A 204 -9.75 11.01 7.02
N TYR A 205 -9.81 10.32 5.89
CA TYR A 205 -10.68 10.71 4.78
C TYR A 205 -11.00 9.52 3.85
N PRO A 206 -12.21 9.50 3.22
CA PRO A 206 -12.52 8.54 2.18
C PRO A 206 -11.85 8.92 0.86
N GLY A 207 -11.21 7.94 0.19
CA GLY A 207 -10.46 8.18 -1.03
C GLY A 207 -10.38 6.99 -1.96
N SER A 208 -9.31 6.93 -2.74
CA SER A 208 -9.03 5.89 -3.72
C SER A 208 -7.68 5.21 -3.49
N LEU A 209 -7.45 4.12 -4.20
CA LEU A 209 -6.09 3.68 -4.48
C LEU A 209 -5.35 4.78 -5.24
N THR A 210 -4.05 4.90 -5.03
CA THR A 210 -3.19 5.86 -5.74
C THR A 210 -2.59 5.27 -7.01
N THR A 211 -2.85 4.00 -7.27
CA THR A 211 -2.47 3.28 -8.49
C THR A 211 -3.69 2.82 -9.28
N PRO A 212 -3.58 2.59 -10.60
CA PRO A 212 -4.67 2.05 -11.40
C PRO A 212 -5.27 0.77 -10.78
N PRO A 213 -6.59 0.59 -10.81
CA PRO A 213 -7.61 1.40 -11.49
C PRO A 213 -8.16 2.58 -10.65
N TYR A 214 -7.47 3.05 -9.62
CA TYR A 214 -7.84 4.20 -8.77
C TYR A 214 -9.20 4.04 -8.08
N THR A 215 -9.48 2.84 -7.64
CA THR A 215 -10.75 2.42 -7.02
C THR A 215 -11.09 3.25 -5.79
N GLN A 216 -12.29 3.86 -5.76
CA GLN A 216 -12.74 4.79 -4.71
C GLN A 216 -13.41 4.07 -3.53
N THR A 217 -12.77 3.08 -2.96
CA THR A 217 -13.28 2.30 -1.82
C THR A 217 -12.27 2.24 -0.66
N VAL A 218 -11.47 3.29 -0.52
CA VAL A 218 -10.38 3.35 0.44
C VAL A 218 -10.74 4.27 1.61
N GLN A 219 -10.57 3.76 2.83
CA GLN A 219 -10.50 4.56 4.04
C GLN A 219 -9.03 4.87 4.32
N TRP A 220 -8.64 6.12 4.20
CA TRP A 220 -7.29 6.59 4.47
C TRP A 220 -7.13 7.02 5.90
N PHE A 221 -6.04 6.56 6.53
CA PHE A 221 -5.59 6.96 7.85
C PHE A 221 -4.13 7.39 7.74
N VAL A 222 -3.88 8.68 7.56
CA VAL A 222 -2.53 9.22 7.46
C VAL A 222 -2.10 9.68 8.85
N PHE A 223 -1.03 9.08 9.40
CA PHE A 223 -0.54 9.44 10.72
C PHE A 223 -0.02 10.88 10.75
N LYS A 224 -0.39 11.63 11.80
CA LYS A 224 0.08 13.00 12.01
C LYS A 224 1.55 13.05 12.45
N TYR A 225 2.00 11.98 13.11
CA TYR A 225 3.40 11.87 13.47
C TYR A 225 4.24 11.53 12.25
N ILE A 226 5.24 12.38 12.00
CA ILE A 226 6.17 12.20 10.88
C ILE A 226 7.39 11.46 11.41
N MET A 227 7.63 10.25 10.94
CA MET A 227 8.75 9.43 11.34
C MET A 227 10.07 9.99 10.81
N GLU A 228 11.16 9.56 11.40
CA GLU A 228 12.51 9.85 10.90
C GLU A 228 13.07 8.62 10.18
N ALA A 229 13.80 8.89 9.10
CA ALA A 229 14.67 7.93 8.43
C ALA A 229 15.98 8.63 8.07
N SER A 230 17.09 7.91 8.04
CA SER A 230 18.34 8.52 7.64
C SER A 230 18.35 8.83 6.14
N PRO A 231 19.13 9.83 5.69
CA PRO A 231 19.26 10.10 4.26
C PRO A 231 19.63 8.86 3.45
N GLU A 232 20.52 8.01 3.98
CA GLU A 232 20.98 6.79 3.33
C GLU A 232 19.85 5.75 3.17
N GLN A 233 18.95 5.66 4.17
CA GLN A 233 17.79 4.76 4.10
C GLN A 233 16.78 5.23 3.04
N ILE A 234 16.51 6.54 3.00
CA ILE A 234 15.63 7.15 2.00
C ILE A 234 16.22 6.95 0.60
N GLU A 235 17.51 7.24 0.44
CA GLU A 235 18.22 7.08 -0.84
C GLU A 235 18.24 5.62 -1.30
N ALA A 236 18.40 4.66 -0.40
CA ALA A 236 18.39 3.24 -0.72
C ALA A 236 17.05 2.79 -1.33
N ILE A 237 15.93 3.31 -0.83
CA ILE A 237 14.59 3.05 -1.39
C ILE A 237 14.41 3.83 -2.70
N ASN A 238 14.74 5.13 -2.71
CA ASN A 238 14.61 5.97 -3.89
C ASN A 238 15.44 5.47 -5.08
N ALA A 239 16.61 4.92 -4.85
CA ALA A 239 17.46 4.35 -5.89
C ALA A 239 16.80 3.17 -6.64
N ILE A 240 15.85 2.48 -5.99
CA ILE A 240 15.09 1.38 -6.59
C ILE A 240 13.85 1.91 -7.32
N GLU A 241 13.06 2.74 -6.63
CA GLU A 241 11.74 3.10 -7.12
C GLU A 241 11.69 4.44 -7.87
N GLY A 242 12.71 5.28 -7.71
CA GLY A 242 12.72 6.62 -8.30
C GLY A 242 11.58 7.49 -7.76
N ASN A 243 11.13 8.44 -8.56
CA ASN A 243 9.98 9.26 -8.23
C ASN A 243 8.69 8.55 -8.70
N ASN A 244 7.99 7.91 -7.77
CA ASN A 244 6.79 7.10 -8.05
C ASN A 244 5.50 7.68 -7.44
N ALA A 245 5.56 8.90 -6.90
CA ALA A 245 4.40 9.54 -6.29
C ALA A 245 3.36 9.98 -7.34
N ARG A 246 2.10 9.63 -7.11
CA ARG A 246 0.97 10.20 -7.86
C ARG A 246 0.75 11.65 -7.47
N HIS A 247 0.40 12.50 -8.44
CA HIS A 247 0.03 13.89 -8.15
C HIS A 247 -1.18 13.99 -7.22
N ILE A 248 -1.18 15.03 -6.38
CA ILE A 248 -2.31 15.33 -5.49
C ILE A 248 -3.60 15.56 -6.27
N GLN A 249 -4.69 15.07 -5.69
CA GLN A 249 -6.04 15.17 -6.22
C GLN A 249 -6.85 16.22 -5.48
N GLY A 250 -7.90 16.73 -6.11
CA GLY A 250 -8.81 17.67 -5.48
C GLY A 250 -9.54 17.06 -4.28
N ILE A 251 -9.63 17.80 -3.18
CA ILE A 251 -10.38 17.36 -2.00
C ILE A 251 -11.90 17.41 -2.22
N PHE A 252 -12.35 18.31 -3.11
CA PHE A 252 -13.76 18.58 -3.40
C PHE A 252 -14.59 18.81 -2.13
N ALA A 253 -15.71 18.09 -1.96
CA ALA A 253 -16.59 18.21 -0.80
C ALA A 253 -16.24 17.26 0.37
N ARG A 254 -15.11 16.56 0.30
CA ARG A 254 -14.68 15.66 1.37
C ARG A 254 -14.19 16.46 2.59
N SER A 255 -14.49 15.95 3.78
CA SER A 255 -13.81 16.38 5.00
C SER A 255 -12.56 15.53 5.23
N VAL A 256 -11.63 16.13 5.93
CA VAL A 256 -10.52 15.45 6.60
C VAL A 256 -10.74 15.65 8.09
N ASP A 257 -10.77 14.56 8.85
CA ASP A 257 -11.01 14.58 10.30
C ASP A 257 -9.74 14.27 11.08
#